data_23d1a96fc0412c9c664b1d03e592b589
#
_entry.id   23d1a96fc0412c9c664b1d03e592b589
#
_cell.length_a   1.000
_cell.length_b   1.000
_cell.length_c   1.000
_cell.angle_alpha   90.00
_cell.angle_beta   90.00
_cell.angle_gamma   90.00
#
_symmetry.space_group_name_H-M   'P 1'
#
loop_
_entity.id
_entity.type
_entity.pdbx_description
1 polymer ?
#
loop_
_entity_poly.entity_id
_entity_poly.type
_entity_poly.pdbx_seq_one_letter_code
_entity_poly.pdbx_strand_id
1 'polypeptide(L)'
;SNTDLVRLFYLSTCMLYKRDTLYYSNGRQLTADSLPEVLQTSESTCRRFLAVMEQQGYLQIEDGAVIMNTEYFARQSIRYWISDDRSFIRVYHNAYRCLYRQLENRQRGQLAYLIRMIPYLHEERNIVCANTFAHDADRITPLDDKRICEAVEYNPNQSARLMKEL
;
A
#
# COMPACT_ATOMS: atom_id res chain seq x y z
N SER A 1 11.32 3.66 -3.52
CA SER A 1 10.78 4.98 -3.92
C SER A 1 9.27 5.04 -3.65
N ASN A 2 8.69 6.25 -3.61
CA ASN A 2 7.24 6.44 -3.47
C ASN A 2 6.44 5.70 -4.54
N THR A 3 6.89 5.75 -5.78
CA THR A 3 6.22 5.06 -6.89
C THR A 3 6.27 3.53 -6.73
N ASP A 4 7.35 2.99 -6.19
CA ASP A 4 7.47 1.55 -5.96
C ASP A 4 6.56 1.09 -4.82
N LEU A 5 6.40 1.88 -3.75
CA LEU A 5 5.44 1.63 -2.69
C LEU A 5 4.01 1.55 -3.25
N VAL A 6 3.64 2.49 -4.11
CA VAL A 6 2.32 2.54 -4.74
C VAL A 6 2.07 1.33 -5.66
N ARG A 7 3.09 0.91 -6.42
CA ARG A 7 3.02 -0.30 -7.26
C ARG A 7 2.86 -1.57 -6.41
N LEU A 8 3.65 -1.67 -5.34
CA LEU A 8 3.58 -2.82 -4.44
C LEU A 8 2.19 -2.96 -3.81
N PHE A 9 1.60 -1.85 -3.35
CA PHE A 9 0.23 -1.82 -2.85
C PHE A 9 -0.79 -2.18 -3.93
N TYR A 10 -0.60 -1.74 -5.17
CA TYR A 10 -1.47 -2.14 -6.27
C TYR A 10 -1.41 -3.65 -6.51
N LEU A 11 -0.21 -4.25 -6.52
CA LEU A 11 -0.04 -5.69 -6.65
C LEU A 11 -0.72 -6.47 -5.53
N SER A 12 -0.64 -6.00 -4.27
CA SER A 12 -1.33 -6.66 -3.16
C SER A 12 -2.84 -6.75 -3.37
N THR A 13 -3.43 -5.80 -4.11
CA THR A 13 -4.86 -5.88 -4.46
C THR A 13 -5.17 -7.00 -5.47
N CYS A 14 -4.17 -7.50 -6.19
CA CYS A 14 -4.32 -8.57 -7.19
C CYS A 14 -4.28 -9.99 -6.57
N MET A 15 -4.05 -10.13 -5.28
CA MET A 15 -4.15 -11.41 -4.57
C MET A 15 -5.59 -11.90 -4.56
N LEU A 16 -5.80 -13.22 -4.62
CA LEU A 16 -7.07 -13.86 -4.35
C LEU A 16 -7.21 -14.22 -2.86
N TYR A 17 -8.43 -14.53 -2.43
CA TYR A 17 -8.71 -14.93 -1.06
C TYR A 17 -7.93 -16.20 -0.68
N LYS A 18 -7.14 -16.12 0.39
CA LYS A 18 -6.24 -17.18 0.89
C LYS A 18 -5.17 -17.64 -0.12
N ARG A 19 -4.75 -16.77 -1.03
CA ARG A 19 -3.66 -17.03 -1.98
C ARG A 19 -2.67 -15.89 -1.98
N ASP A 20 -1.41 -16.22 -2.10
CA ASP A 20 -0.27 -15.30 -2.17
C ASP A 20 0.10 -14.92 -3.62
N THR A 21 -0.30 -15.75 -4.58
CA THR A 21 -0.09 -15.52 -6.01
C THR A 21 -1.05 -14.45 -6.55
N LEU A 22 -0.61 -13.71 -7.57
CA LEU A 22 -1.37 -12.63 -8.18
C LEU A 22 -2.22 -13.09 -9.37
N TYR A 23 -3.41 -12.48 -9.50
CA TYR A 23 -4.38 -12.81 -10.53
C TYR A 23 -5.05 -11.55 -11.12
N TYR A 24 -5.41 -11.65 -12.39
CA TYR A 24 -6.35 -10.72 -13.01
C TYR A 24 -7.75 -10.88 -12.42
N SER A 25 -8.62 -9.90 -12.65
CA SER A 25 -10.03 -9.95 -12.23
C SER A 25 -10.82 -11.10 -12.87
N ASN A 26 -10.39 -11.60 -14.03
CA ASN A 26 -10.98 -12.75 -14.73
C ASN A 26 -10.45 -14.11 -14.22
N GLY A 27 -9.63 -14.14 -13.16
CA GLY A 27 -9.08 -15.36 -12.58
C GLY A 27 -7.84 -15.92 -13.27
N ARG A 28 -7.34 -15.29 -14.36
CA ARG A 28 -6.07 -15.68 -14.97
C ARG A 28 -4.91 -15.22 -14.10
N GLN A 29 -3.92 -16.08 -13.92
CA GLN A 29 -2.71 -15.76 -13.15
C GLN A 29 -1.91 -14.63 -13.80
N LEU A 30 -1.40 -13.71 -12.99
CA LEU A 30 -0.45 -12.69 -13.38
C LEU A 30 0.97 -13.29 -13.39
N THR A 31 1.71 -13.03 -14.45
CA THR A 31 3.11 -13.38 -14.58
C THR A 31 4.00 -12.13 -14.55
N ALA A 32 5.28 -12.28 -14.25
CA ALA A 32 6.24 -11.18 -14.26
C ALA A 32 6.23 -10.43 -15.61
N ASP A 33 6.10 -11.16 -16.73
CA ASP A 33 6.06 -10.58 -18.08
C ASP A 33 4.80 -9.75 -18.34
N SER A 34 3.70 -10.02 -17.64
CA SER A 34 2.44 -9.27 -17.78
C SER A 34 2.39 -8.00 -16.92
N LEU A 35 3.30 -7.84 -15.97
CA LEU A 35 3.27 -6.72 -15.04
C LEU A 35 3.52 -5.34 -15.66
N PRO A 36 4.35 -5.15 -16.70
CA PRO A 36 4.51 -3.85 -17.33
C PRO A 36 3.18 -3.24 -17.79
N GLU A 37 2.31 -4.05 -18.42
CA GLU A 37 0.96 -3.65 -18.82
C GLU A 37 0.07 -3.35 -17.61
N VAL A 38 0.05 -4.26 -16.63
CA VAL A 38 -0.77 -4.16 -15.40
C VAL A 38 -0.43 -2.92 -14.59
N LEU A 39 0.87 -2.61 -14.45
CA LEU A 39 1.39 -1.46 -13.72
C LEU A 39 1.45 -0.19 -14.59
N GLN A 40 1.11 -0.29 -15.89
CA GLN A 40 1.18 0.81 -16.84
C GLN A 40 2.56 1.50 -16.82
N THR A 41 3.61 0.71 -16.96
CA THR A 41 5.00 1.17 -16.93
C THR A 41 5.84 0.48 -17.99
N SER A 42 7.06 0.98 -18.25
CA SER A 42 7.97 0.33 -19.20
C SER A 42 8.53 -0.98 -18.61
N GLU A 43 8.90 -1.92 -19.48
CA GLU A 43 9.52 -3.20 -19.07
C GLU A 43 10.77 -2.98 -18.20
N SER A 44 11.64 -2.05 -18.58
CA SER A 44 12.86 -1.76 -17.83
C SER A 44 12.56 -1.24 -16.41
N THR A 45 11.56 -0.39 -16.27
CA THR A 45 11.11 0.13 -14.98
C THR A 45 10.47 -0.97 -14.14
N CYS A 46 9.66 -1.83 -14.76
CA CYS A 46 9.04 -2.96 -14.07
C CYS A 46 10.10 -3.97 -13.59
N ARG A 47 11.06 -4.31 -14.43
CA ARG A 47 12.17 -5.23 -14.08
C ARG A 47 12.97 -4.71 -12.89
N ARG A 48 13.33 -3.41 -12.90
CA ARG A 48 14.03 -2.78 -11.76
C ARG A 48 13.17 -2.80 -10.49
N PHE A 49 11.89 -2.50 -10.60
CA PHE A 49 10.95 -2.56 -9.48
C PHE A 49 10.90 -3.96 -8.87
N LEU A 50 10.71 -4.99 -9.69
CA LEU A 50 10.66 -6.38 -9.22
C LEU A 50 11.95 -6.80 -8.51
N ALA A 51 13.11 -6.50 -9.09
CA ALA A 51 14.40 -6.82 -8.48
C ALA A 51 14.56 -6.18 -7.09
N VAL A 52 14.13 -4.93 -6.92
CA VAL A 52 14.16 -4.25 -5.61
C VAL A 52 13.18 -4.89 -4.62
N MET A 53 11.97 -5.25 -5.07
CA MET A 53 10.96 -5.87 -4.19
C MET A 53 11.35 -7.29 -3.76
N GLU A 54 11.99 -8.07 -4.63
CA GLU A 54 12.56 -9.38 -4.29
C GLU A 54 13.70 -9.24 -3.29
N GLN A 55 14.64 -8.32 -3.54
CA GLN A 55 15.76 -8.07 -2.63
C GLN A 55 15.29 -7.66 -1.22
N GLN A 56 14.18 -6.94 -1.13
CA GLN A 56 13.59 -6.51 0.14
C GLN A 56 12.64 -7.56 0.76
N GLY A 57 12.42 -8.68 0.09
CA GLY A 57 11.59 -9.78 0.58
C GLY A 57 10.08 -9.51 0.57
N TYR A 58 9.58 -8.54 -0.19
CA TYR A 58 8.15 -8.26 -0.31
C TYR A 58 7.41 -9.17 -1.26
N LEU A 59 8.11 -9.71 -2.23
CA LEU A 59 7.60 -10.69 -3.19
C LEU A 59 8.73 -11.59 -3.69
N GLN A 60 8.39 -12.66 -4.37
CA GLN A 60 9.31 -13.53 -5.09
C GLN A 60 8.73 -13.95 -6.43
N ILE A 61 9.58 -14.37 -7.36
CA ILE A 61 9.18 -14.84 -8.68
C ILE A 61 9.58 -16.31 -8.79
N GLU A 62 8.59 -17.19 -8.94
CA GLU A 62 8.78 -18.64 -9.12
C GLU A 62 8.06 -19.08 -10.39
N ASP A 63 8.79 -19.69 -11.32
CA ASP A 63 8.27 -20.17 -12.63
C ASP A 63 7.46 -19.08 -13.38
N GLY A 64 7.91 -17.82 -13.26
CA GLY A 64 7.25 -16.67 -13.85
C GLY A 64 6.03 -16.16 -13.06
N ALA A 65 5.55 -16.87 -12.06
CA ALA A 65 4.50 -16.41 -11.16
C ALA A 65 5.03 -15.39 -10.16
N VAL A 66 4.24 -14.37 -9.84
CA VAL A 66 4.58 -13.39 -8.81
C VAL A 66 3.84 -13.76 -7.53
N ILE A 67 4.60 -14.00 -6.47
CA ILE A 67 4.13 -14.45 -5.16
C ILE A 67 4.40 -13.35 -4.15
N MET A 68 3.37 -12.87 -3.47
CA MET A 68 3.48 -11.84 -2.43
C MET A 68 3.87 -12.47 -1.09
N ASN A 69 4.74 -11.79 -0.36
CA ASN A 69 5.08 -12.24 0.99
C ASN A 69 3.88 -12.02 1.93
N THR A 70 3.36 -13.13 2.47
CA THR A 70 2.17 -13.12 3.34
C THR A 70 2.43 -12.55 4.72
N GLU A 71 3.67 -12.30 5.10
CA GLU A 71 3.99 -11.56 6.33
C GLU A 71 3.59 -10.08 6.24
N TYR A 72 3.58 -9.50 5.03
CA TYR A 72 3.24 -8.10 4.80
C TYR A 72 1.84 -7.93 4.19
N PHE A 73 1.41 -8.87 3.35
CA PHE A 73 0.18 -8.76 2.59
C PHE A 73 -0.65 -10.01 2.69
N ALA A 74 -1.91 -9.88 3.08
CA ALA A 74 -2.82 -11.00 3.13
C ALA A 74 -4.22 -10.61 2.68
N ARG A 75 -4.86 -11.49 1.92
CA ARG A 75 -6.28 -11.39 1.59
C ARG A 75 -7.06 -12.51 2.24
N GLN A 76 -7.39 -12.33 3.51
CA GLN A 76 -8.13 -13.32 4.29
C GLN A 76 -8.85 -12.68 5.48
N SER A 77 -9.61 -13.48 6.24
CA SER A 77 -10.24 -12.99 7.46
C SER A 77 -9.19 -12.67 8.52
N ILE A 78 -9.28 -11.50 9.11
CA ILE A 78 -8.43 -11.03 10.21
C ILE A 78 -8.35 -12.01 11.40
N ARG A 79 -9.39 -12.82 11.61
CA ARG A 79 -9.46 -13.80 12.73
C ARG A 79 -8.27 -14.78 12.77
N TYR A 80 -7.61 -15.01 11.66
CA TYR A 80 -6.44 -15.89 11.59
C TYR A 80 -5.13 -15.23 12.05
N TRP A 81 -5.14 -13.90 12.27
CA TRP A 81 -3.95 -13.10 12.56
C TRP A 81 -3.94 -12.49 13.97
N ILE A 82 -5.06 -12.61 14.72
CA ILE A 82 -5.26 -11.98 16.04
C ILE A 82 -4.32 -12.54 17.13
N SER A 83 -3.58 -13.63 16.86
CA SER A 83 -2.64 -14.21 17.81
C SER A 83 -1.27 -13.53 17.90
N ASP A 84 -0.96 -12.64 16.96
CA ASP A 84 0.32 -11.93 16.91
C ASP A 84 0.11 -10.46 17.30
N ASP A 85 1.07 -9.84 17.98
CA ASP A 85 1.14 -8.41 18.32
C ASP A 85 1.27 -7.50 17.06
N ARG A 86 0.69 -7.91 15.94
CA ARG A 86 0.76 -7.20 14.66
C ARG A 86 -0.49 -6.36 14.44
N SER A 87 -0.27 -5.11 14.08
CA SER A 87 -1.33 -4.22 13.62
C SER A 87 -1.63 -4.46 12.14
N PHE A 88 -2.90 -4.58 11.79
CA PHE A 88 -3.35 -4.79 10.42
C PHE A 88 -4.12 -3.59 9.91
N ILE A 89 -3.85 -3.25 8.67
CA ILE A 89 -4.54 -2.18 7.97
C ILE A 89 -5.37 -2.79 6.85
N ARG A 90 -6.64 -2.43 6.81
CA ARG A 90 -7.54 -2.86 5.76
C ARG A 90 -7.46 -1.96 4.55
N VAL A 91 -7.11 -2.53 3.40
CA VAL A 91 -7.12 -1.83 2.12
C VAL A 91 -8.35 -2.25 1.31
N TYR A 92 -9.11 -1.26 0.83
CA TYR A 92 -10.27 -1.48 -0.06
C TYR A 92 -9.76 -1.64 -1.50
N HIS A 93 -9.67 -2.87 -1.97
CA HIS A 93 -9.07 -3.25 -3.24
C HIS A 93 -9.62 -2.45 -4.44
N ASN A 94 -10.95 -2.37 -4.56
CA ASN A 94 -11.58 -1.71 -5.70
C ASN A 94 -11.33 -0.20 -5.71
N ALA A 95 -11.40 0.44 -4.54
CA ALA A 95 -11.11 1.87 -4.42
C ALA A 95 -9.66 2.17 -4.80
N TYR A 96 -8.70 1.39 -4.27
CA TYR A 96 -7.30 1.59 -4.59
C TYR A 96 -6.98 1.34 -6.06
N ARG A 97 -7.53 0.28 -6.66
CA ARG A 97 -7.38 -0.01 -8.10
C ARG A 97 -7.95 1.11 -8.97
N CYS A 98 -9.09 1.65 -8.59
CA CYS A 98 -9.72 2.77 -9.29
C CYS A 98 -8.82 4.00 -9.25
N LEU A 99 -8.35 4.40 -8.08
CA LEU A 99 -7.42 5.52 -7.91
C LEU A 99 -6.15 5.32 -8.73
N TYR A 100 -5.50 4.16 -8.61
CA TYR A 100 -4.26 3.88 -9.34
C TYR A 100 -4.42 4.02 -10.85
N ARG A 101 -5.55 3.56 -11.41
CA ARG A 101 -5.81 3.59 -12.85
C ARG A 101 -6.22 4.97 -13.38
N GLN A 102 -6.87 5.77 -12.55
CA GLN A 102 -7.31 7.12 -12.92
C GLN A 102 -6.17 8.14 -12.87
N LEU A 103 -5.17 7.91 -12.04
CA LEU A 103 -4.05 8.82 -11.86
C LEU A 103 -2.98 8.61 -12.93
N GLU A 104 -2.43 9.70 -13.44
CA GLU A 104 -1.24 9.69 -14.28
C GLU A 104 0.00 9.24 -13.48
N ASN A 105 1.01 8.72 -14.16
CA ASN A 105 2.25 8.22 -13.53
C ASN A 105 2.89 9.24 -12.56
N ARG A 106 2.84 10.52 -12.89
CA ARG A 106 3.37 11.61 -12.06
C ARG A 106 2.57 11.77 -10.75
N GLN A 107 1.26 11.63 -10.83
CA GLN A 107 0.35 11.78 -9.69
C GLN A 107 0.36 10.55 -8.78
N ARG A 108 0.62 9.35 -9.34
CA ARG A 108 0.67 8.09 -8.56
C ARG A 108 1.65 8.15 -7.40
N GLY A 109 2.77 8.87 -7.56
CA GLY A 109 3.71 9.06 -6.45
C GLY A 109 3.10 9.72 -5.21
N GLN A 110 2.03 10.48 -5.38
CA GLN A 110 1.31 11.14 -4.27
C GLN A 110 0.50 10.14 -3.43
N LEU A 111 0.00 9.04 -4.04
CA LEU A 111 -0.66 7.96 -3.29
C LEU A 111 0.24 7.35 -2.21
N ALA A 112 1.56 7.45 -2.35
CA ALA A 112 2.49 6.96 -1.34
C ALA A 112 2.29 7.67 0.01
N TYR A 113 1.96 8.96 0.00
CA TYR A 113 1.71 9.69 1.24
C TYR A 113 0.43 9.23 1.93
N LEU A 114 -0.63 8.92 1.16
CA LEU A 114 -1.84 8.29 1.69
C LEU A 114 -1.53 6.92 2.30
N ILE A 115 -0.74 6.08 1.61
CA ILE A 115 -0.34 4.76 2.11
C ILE A 115 0.45 4.90 3.42
N ARG A 116 1.41 5.83 3.48
CA ARG A 116 2.22 6.08 4.68
C ARG A 116 1.42 6.66 5.85
N MET A 117 0.30 7.33 5.55
CA MET A 117 -0.60 7.87 6.57
C MET A 117 -1.48 6.79 7.21
N ILE A 118 -1.74 5.68 6.51
CA ILE A 118 -2.65 4.62 6.97
C ILE A 118 -2.29 4.11 8.38
N PRO A 119 -1.01 3.86 8.77
CA PRO A 119 -0.66 3.41 10.12
C PRO A 119 -1.02 4.40 11.23
N TYR A 120 -1.27 5.65 10.88
CA TYR A 120 -1.64 6.73 11.81
C TYR A 120 -3.14 7.02 11.83
N LEU A 121 -3.95 6.28 11.06
CA LEU A 121 -5.41 6.42 11.10
C LEU A 121 -5.99 5.66 12.29
N HIS A 122 -6.75 6.37 13.11
CA HIS A 122 -7.53 5.75 14.18
C HIS A 122 -8.60 4.84 13.58
N GLU A 123 -8.65 3.58 14.02
CA GLU A 123 -9.46 2.53 13.39
C GLU A 123 -10.97 2.81 13.38
N GLU A 124 -11.49 3.50 14.40
CA GLU A 124 -12.93 3.77 14.54
C GLU A 124 -13.32 5.19 14.11
N ARG A 125 -12.40 6.16 14.21
CA ARG A 125 -12.74 7.59 14.10
C ARG A 125 -12.21 8.26 12.85
N ASN A 126 -11.40 7.59 12.05
CA ASN A 126 -10.76 8.13 10.84
C ASN A 126 -9.97 9.43 11.10
N ILE A 127 -9.36 9.56 12.26
CA ILE A 127 -8.50 10.69 12.65
C ILE A 127 -7.05 10.24 12.50
N VAL A 128 -6.21 11.09 11.91
CA VAL A 128 -4.76 10.88 11.88
C VAL A 128 -4.19 11.25 13.24
N CYS A 129 -3.64 10.28 13.98
CA CYS A 129 -3.21 10.46 15.35
C CYS A 129 -1.97 9.60 15.69
N ALA A 130 -1.32 9.94 16.80
CA ALA A 130 -0.15 9.21 17.27
C ALA A 130 -0.50 7.87 17.95
N ASN A 131 -1.72 7.75 18.48
CA ASN A 131 -2.19 6.62 19.28
C ASN A 131 -3.47 6.01 18.69
N THR A 132 -3.31 5.31 17.60
CA THR A 132 -4.38 4.80 16.73
C THR A 132 -5.34 3.79 17.40
N PHE A 133 -4.94 3.20 18.52
CA PHE A 133 -5.72 2.21 19.29
C PHE A 133 -6.27 2.76 20.63
N ALA A 134 -6.31 4.08 20.81
CA ALA A 134 -6.87 4.67 22.02
C ALA A 134 -8.39 4.52 22.02
N HIS A 135 -8.95 3.72 22.96
CA HIS A 135 -10.41 3.54 23.08
C HIS A 135 -11.11 4.81 23.61
N ASP A 136 -10.45 5.55 24.50
CA ASP A 136 -11.00 6.79 25.08
C ASP A 136 -10.76 7.96 24.14
N ALA A 137 -11.81 8.69 23.79
CA ALA A 137 -11.74 9.86 22.93
C ALA A 137 -10.76 10.94 23.42
N ASP A 138 -10.72 11.14 24.75
CA ASP A 138 -9.89 12.15 25.39
C ASP A 138 -8.39 11.81 25.36
N ARG A 139 -8.06 10.57 25.04
CA ARG A 139 -6.68 10.09 24.89
C ARG A 139 -6.18 10.12 23.46
N ILE A 140 -7.06 10.40 22.48
CA ILE A 140 -6.64 10.52 21.09
C ILE A 140 -5.82 11.79 20.94
N THR A 141 -4.59 11.64 20.46
CA THR A 141 -3.69 12.76 20.18
C THR A 141 -3.58 12.96 18.67
N PRO A 142 -4.41 13.87 18.08
CA PRO A 142 -4.36 14.16 16.65
C PRO A 142 -2.99 14.68 16.24
N LEU A 143 -2.53 14.33 15.05
CA LEU A 143 -1.33 14.90 14.45
C LEU A 143 -1.69 16.21 13.75
N ASP A 144 -0.88 17.24 13.98
CA ASP A 144 -0.93 18.47 13.20
C ASP A 144 -0.27 18.28 11.81
N ASP A 145 -0.45 19.25 10.93
CA ASP A 145 0.04 19.20 9.54
C ASP A 145 1.54 18.92 9.44
N LYS A 146 2.35 19.44 10.36
CA LYS A 146 3.80 19.22 10.36
C LYS A 146 4.16 17.82 10.76
N ARG A 147 3.52 17.30 11.82
CA ARG A 147 3.70 15.93 12.28
C ARG A 147 3.20 14.91 11.26
N ILE A 148 2.11 15.22 10.55
CA ILE A 148 1.65 14.40 9.42
C ILE A 148 2.75 14.35 8.35
N CYS A 149 3.33 15.50 7.97
CA CYS A 149 4.44 15.53 7.01
C CYS A 149 5.63 14.67 7.47
N GLU A 150 6.02 14.76 8.72
CA GLU A 150 7.10 13.94 9.29
C GLU A 150 6.77 12.45 9.20
N ALA A 151 5.53 12.06 9.58
CA ALA A 151 5.07 10.68 9.55
C ALA A 151 5.08 10.07 8.14
N VAL A 152 4.77 10.86 7.10
CA VAL A 152 4.76 10.41 5.70
C VAL A 152 6.07 10.69 4.96
N GLU A 153 7.11 11.14 5.64
CA GLU A 153 8.42 11.51 5.07
C GLU A 153 8.31 12.61 3.99
N TYR A 154 7.50 13.62 4.27
CA TYR A 154 7.37 14.83 3.45
C TYR A 154 8.01 16.02 4.15
N ASN A 155 8.40 17.07 3.39
CA ASN A 155 9.00 18.26 3.98
C ASN A 155 7.98 19.04 4.83
N PRO A 156 8.17 19.18 6.16
CA PRO A 156 7.21 19.86 7.04
C PRO A 156 6.99 21.35 6.70
N ASN A 157 7.97 21.99 6.06
CA ASN A 157 7.83 23.38 5.61
C ASN A 157 6.90 23.54 4.39
N GLN A 158 6.46 22.44 3.79
CA GLN A 158 5.53 22.39 2.67
C GLN A 158 4.21 21.71 3.04
N SER A 159 3.86 21.69 4.33
CA SER A 159 2.65 21.03 4.84
C SER A 159 1.36 21.49 4.14
N ALA A 160 1.18 22.80 3.95
CA ALA A 160 0.03 23.33 3.24
C ALA A 160 -0.12 22.82 1.81
N ARG A 161 0.99 22.50 1.14
CA ARG A 161 0.96 21.90 -0.19
C ARG A 161 0.52 20.44 -0.11
N LEU A 162 1.06 19.67 0.83
CA LEU A 162 0.65 18.26 1.02
C LEU A 162 -0.84 18.17 1.34
N MET A 163 -1.34 18.98 2.29
CA MET A 163 -2.76 18.98 2.69
C MET A 163 -3.71 19.35 1.55
N LYS A 164 -3.25 20.14 0.59
CA LYS A 164 -4.04 20.48 -0.61
C LYS A 164 -4.06 19.37 -1.65
N GLU A 165 -3.03 18.51 -1.69
CA GLU A 165 -2.87 17.42 -2.65
C GLU A 165 -3.50 16.09 -2.16
N LEU A 166 -3.77 15.96 -0.84
CA LEU A 166 -4.48 14.83 -0.21
C LEU A 166 -6.00 15.00 -0.28
#